data_fe522d0e7e8f81c418b293e26463c898
#
_entry.id   fe522d0e7e8f81c418b293e26463c898
#
_cell.length_a   1.000
_cell.length_b   1.000
_cell.length_c   1.000
_cell.angle_alpha   90.00
_cell.angle_beta   90.00
_cell.angle_gamma   90.00
#
_symmetry.space_group_name_H-M   'P 1'
#
loop_
_entity.id
_entity.type
_entity.pdbx_description
1 polymer ?
#
loop_
_entity_poly.entity_id
_entity_poly.type
_entity_poly.pdbx_seq_one_letter_code
_entity_poly.pdbx_strand_id
1 'polypeptide(L)'
;MITEELVKVEIVTNMAKVESLRQEFGKFGISGMTIFEARGCGVQLGTQEYEVETHSEPTMLPKQVVMVVLESKDLDEFLDFVEKELYTGHIGDGKIFISPVSNVVRIRTGEEGKDALTEGKAY
;
A
#
# COMPACT_ATOMS: atom_id res chain seq x y z
N MET A 1 9.30 1.06 -16.56
CA MET A 1 10.47 0.84 -15.67
C MET A 1 10.63 2.03 -14.73
N ILE A 2 10.80 1.76 -13.46
CA ILE A 2 11.04 2.83 -12.49
C ILE A 2 12.52 3.12 -12.43
N THR A 3 12.89 4.35 -12.76
CA THR A 3 14.28 4.78 -12.73
C THR A 3 14.61 5.61 -11.49
N GLU A 4 13.58 6.06 -10.77
CA GLU A 4 13.78 6.82 -9.54
C GLU A 4 14.28 5.94 -8.42
N GLU A 5 15.09 6.51 -7.53
CA GLU A 5 15.59 5.80 -6.36
C GLU A 5 14.49 5.48 -5.35
N LEU A 6 13.46 6.32 -5.29
CA LEU A 6 12.39 6.21 -4.33
C LEU A 6 11.06 5.92 -5.01
N VAL A 7 10.26 5.09 -4.39
CA VAL A 7 8.93 4.77 -4.89
C VAL A 7 7.90 4.85 -3.78
N LYS A 8 6.70 5.26 -4.16
CA LYS A 8 5.54 5.25 -3.29
C LYS A 8 4.69 4.03 -3.65
N VAL A 9 4.29 3.29 -2.64
CA VAL A 9 3.42 2.14 -2.80
C VAL A 9 2.14 2.42 -2.04
N GLU A 10 1.02 2.35 -2.74
CA GLU A 10 -0.30 2.51 -2.14
C GLU A 10 -1.05 1.19 -2.29
N ILE A 11 -1.36 0.57 -1.15
CA ILE A 11 -2.05 -0.70 -1.10
C ILE A 11 -3.50 -0.43 -0.74
N VAL A 12 -4.40 -0.66 -1.68
CA VAL A 12 -5.83 -0.47 -1.46
C VAL A 12 -6.43 -1.86 -1.23
N THR A 13 -6.83 -2.14 -0.01
CA THR A 13 -7.26 -3.47 0.38
C THR A 13 -8.42 -3.41 1.39
N ASN A 14 -8.94 -4.54 1.76
CA ASN A 14 -9.90 -4.57 2.85
C ASN A 14 -9.17 -4.49 4.20
N MET A 15 -9.93 -4.32 5.28
CA MET A 15 -9.35 -3.97 6.58
C MET A 15 -8.65 -5.10 7.31
N ALA A 16 -8.82 -6.33 6.87
CA ALA A 16 -8.54 -7.48 7.74
C ALA A 16 -7.07 -7.78 8.02
N LYS A 17 -6.13 -7.34 7.16
CA LYS A 17 -4.74 -7.78 7.26
C LYS A 17 -3.71 -6.68 7.40
N VAL A 18 -4.16 -5.44 7.60
CA VAL A 18 -3.23 -4.31 7.66
C VAL A 18 -2.27 -4.43 8.83
N GLU A 19 -2.74 -4.93 9.96
CA GLU A 19 -1.89 -5.06 11.14
C GLU A 19 -0.76 -6.05 10.94
N SER A 20 -1.01 -7.17 10.26
CA SER A 20 0.07 -8.12 9.99
C SER A 20 1.10 -7.56 9.01
N LEU A 21 0.67 -6.73 8.06
CA LEU A 21 1.61 -6.03 7.19
C LEU A 21 2.52 -5.10 7.99
N ARG A 22 1.94 -4.35 8.91
CA ARG A 22 2.67 -3.35 9.68
C ARG A 22 3.82 -3.96 10.46
N GLN A 23 3.62 -5.12 11.05
CA GLN A 23 4.63 -5.76 11.87
C GLN A 23 5.89 -6.15 11.09
N GLU A 24 5.75 -6.36 9.78
CA GLU A 24 6.86 -6.83 8.95
C GLU A 24 7.56 -5.71 8.17
N PHE A 25 7.00 -4.52 8.18
CA PHE A 25 7.51 -3.44 7.33
C PHE A 25 8.95 -3.03 7.66
N GLY A 26 9.37 -3.17 8.90
CA GLY A 26 10.74 -2.84 9.29
C GLY A 26 11.79 -3.63 8.53
N LYS A 27 11.47 -4.84 8.09
CA LYS A 27 12.39 -5.68 7.31
C LYS A 27 12.75 -5.08 5.96
N PHE A 28 11.93 -4.17 5.46
CA PHE A 28 12.12 -3.53 4.17
C PHE A 28 12.63 -2.10 4.29
N GLY A 29 13.12 -1.73 5.47
CA GLY A 29 13.61 -0.37 5.69
C GLY A 29 12.51 0.67 5.83
N ILE A 30 11.28 0.24 6.04
CA ILE A 30 10.15 1.14 6.18
C ILE A 30 10.00 1.53 7.64
N SER A 31 10.23 2.81 7.95
CA SER A 31 10.14 3.32 9.31
C SER A 31 8.79 3.92 9.64
N GLY A 32 7.97 4.14 8.63
CA GLY A 32 6.64 4.69 8.86
C GLY A 32 5.70 4.37 7.71
N MET A 33 4.42 4.41 8.02
CA MET A 33 3.38 4.26 7.02
C MET A 33 2.22 5.16 7.37
N THR A 34 1.44 5.50 6.36
CA THR A 34 0.23 6.27 6.53
C THR A 34 -0.95 5.39 6.13
N ILE A 35 -1.94 5.30 7.00
CA ILE A 35 -3.15 4.53 6.72
C ILE A 35 -4.32 5.49 6.72
N PHE A 36 -5.18 5.39 5.72
CA PHE A 36 -6.43 6.13 5.73
C PHE A 36 -7.54 5.23 5.24
N GLU A 37 -8.73 5.50 5.73
CA GLU A 37 -9.91 4.78 5.35
C GLU A 37 -10.51 5.39 4.09
N ALA A 38 -11.02 4.52 3.23
CA ALA A 38 -11.62 4.92 1.97
C ALA A 38 -12.84 4.06 1.70
N ARG A 39 -13.60 4.46 0.73
CA ARG A 39 -14.68 3.63 0.20
C ARG A 39 -14.38 3.37 -1.26
N GLY A 40 -14.58 2.15 -1.65
CA GLY A 40 -14.35 1.78 -3.03
C GLY A 40 -15.46 0.93 -3.57
N CYS A 41 -15.62 0.98 -4.87
CA CYS A 41 -16.54 0.09 -5.57
C CYS A 41 -15.84 -0.45 -6.80
N GLY A 42 -16.24 -1.65 -7.17
CA GLY A 42 -15.78 -2.27 -8.39
C GLY A 42 -16.95 -2.86 -9.10
N VAL A 43 -16.81 -3.04 -10.40
CA VAL A 43 -17.83 -3.72 -11.19
C VAL A 43 -17.52 -5.21 -11.14
N GLN A 44 -18.38 -5.95 -10.44
CA GLN A 44 -18.21 -7.38 -10.20
C GLN A 44 -19.16 -8.20 -11.05
N LEU A 45 -19.39 -7.76 -12.26
CA LEU A 45 -20.37 -8.36 -13.15
C LEU A 45 -19.98 -9.80 -13.50
N GLY A 46 -20.97 -10.70 -13.39
CA GLY A 46 -20.78 -12.09 -13.76
C GLY A 46 -20.07 -12.94 -12.72
N THR A 47 -19.82 -12.43 -11.53
CA THR A 47 -19.22 -13.21 -10.46
C THR A 47 -20.27 -13.67 -9.49
N GLN A 48 -20.17 -14.91 -9.03
CA GLN A 48 -21.13 -15.45 -8.09
C GLN A 48 -20.99 -14.89 -6.68
N GLU A 49 -19.81 -14.43 -6.30
CA GLU A 49 -19.59 -13.86 -5.00
C GLU A 49 -20.47 -12.63 -4.74
N TYR A 50 -20.81 -11.91 -5.79
CA TYR A 50 -21.55 -10.66 -5.67
C TYR A 50 -22.88 -10.70 -6.44
N GLU A 51 -23.36 -11.88 -6.75
CA GLU A 51 -24.54 -12.03 -7.58
C GLU A 51 -25.79 -11.34 -7.00
N VAL A 52 -25.93 -11.40 -5.70
CA VAL A 52 -27.08 -10.77 -5.03
C VAL A 52 -27.01 -9.26 -5.05
N GLU A 53 -25.81 -8.71 -5.13
CA GLU A 53 -25.57 -7.28 -5.02
C GLU A 53 -25.44 -6.58 -6.37
N THR A 54 -25.43 -7.33 -7.44
CA THR A 54 -25.10 -6.78 -8.76
C THR A 54 -26.30 -6.35 -9.58
N HIS A 55 -27.45 -6.24 -8.99
CA HIS A 55 -28.65 -5.97 -9.77
C HIS A 55 -28.76 -4.57 -10.33
N SER A 56 -28.04 -3.61 -9.78
CA SER A 56 -28.19 -2.24 -10.24
C SER A 56 -26.88 -1.45 -10.11
N GLU A 57 -26.46 -1.13 -8.93
CA GLU A 57 -25.38 -0.21 -8.73
C GLU A 57 -24.25 -0.85 -7.91
N PRO A 58 -22.99 -0.46 -8.21
CA PRO A 58 -21.88 -0.91 -7.37
C PRO A 58 -22.08 -0.45 -5.94
N THR A 59 -21.85 -1.36 -5.01
CA THR A 59 -21.93 -1.03 -3.59
C THR A 59 -20.60 -0.45 -3.13
N MET A 60 -20.68 0.65 -2.40
CA MET A 60 -19.48 1.25 -1.80
C MET A 60 -19.09 0.45 -0.57
N LEU A 61 -17.92 -0.15 -0.61
CA LEU A 61 -17.40 -0.97 0.46
C LEU A 61 -16.26 -0.25 1.19
N PRO A 62 -16.13 -0.47 2.50
CA PRO A 62 -15.00 0.10 3.22
C PRO A 62 -13.69 -0.52 2.75
N LYS A 63 -12.68 0.32 2.57
CA LYS A 63 -11.34 -0.07 2.17
C LYS A 63 -10.34 0.66 3.03
N GLN A 64 -9.14 0.12 3.12
CA GLN A 64 -8.01 0.83 3.70
C GLN A 64 -6.97 1.06 2.63
N VAL A 65 -6.33 2.22 2.72
CA VAL A 65 -5.18 2.55 1.87
C VAL A 65 -3.98 2.63 2.78
N VAL A 66 -3.00 1.80 2.53
CA VAL A 66 -1.72 1.81 3.23
C VAL A 66 -0.70 2.42 2.29
N MET A 67 -0.16 3.56 2.67
CA MET A 67 0.82 4.26 1.85
C MET A 67 2.19 4.20 2.52
N VAL A 68 3.17 3.74 1.77
CA VAL A 68 4.57 3.72 2.22
C VAL A 68 5.46 4.25 1.10
N VAL A 69 6.63 4.73 1.48
CA VAL A 69 7.68 5.11 0.54
C VAL A 69 8.90 4.29 0.91
N LEU A 70 9.53 3.71 -0.09
CA LEU A 70 10.72 2.89 0.12
C LEU A 70 11.69 3.08 -1.05
N GLU A 71 12.89 2.55 -0.88
CA GLU A 71 13.86 2.57 -1.96
C GLU A 71 13.48 1.56 -3.03
N SER A 72 13.68 1.93 -4.28
CA SER A 72 13.33 1.08 -5.42
C SER A 72 14.01 -0.29 -5.38
N LYS A 73 15.20 -0.35 -4.80
CA LYS A 73 15.94 -1.62 -4.71
C LYS A 73 15.21 -2.67 -3.87
N ASP A 74 14.33 -2.24 -2.99
CA ASP A 74 13.59 -3.15 -2.09
C ASP A 74 12.19 -3.45 -2.60
N LEU A 75 11.81 -2.86 -3.72
CA LEU A 75 10.43 -2.92 -4.20
C LEU A 75 9.96 -4.35 -4.53
N ASP A 76 10.76 -5.10 -5.26
CA ASP A 76 10.32 -6.43 -5.70
C ASP A 76 10.07 -7.38 -4.52
N GLU A 77 10.96 -7.37 -3.54
CA GLU A 77 10.79 -8.19 -2.35
C GLU A 77 9.58 -7.72 -1.54
N PHE A 78 9.39 -6.42 -1.44
CA PHE A 78 8.26 -5.86 -0.74
C PHE A 78 6.93 -6.24 -1.39
N LEU A 79 6.84 -6.14 -2.70
CA LEU A 79 5.62 -6.53 -3.43
C LEU A 79 5.32 -8.00 -3.27
N ASP A 80 6.34 -8.84 -3.35
CA ASP A 80 6.16 -10.27 -3.17
C ASP A 80 5.61 -10.59 -1.78
N PHE A 81 6.13 -9.93 -0.76
CA PHE A 81 5.64 -10.07 0.59
C PHE A 81 4.17 -9.65 0.71
N VAL A 82 3.83 -8.46 0.20
CA VAL A 82 2.47 -7.93 0.30
C VAL A 82 1.47 -8.82 -0.42
N GLU A 83 1.82 -9.27 -1.62
CA GLU A 83 0.97 -10.17 -2.38
C GLU A 83 0.67 -11.46 -1.62
N LYS A 84 1.68 -12.05 -1.01
CA LYS A 84 1.49 -13.28 -0.25
C LYS A 84 0.63 -13.06 1.00
N GLU A 85 0.85 -11.95 1.68
CA GLU A 85 0.10 -11.65 2.90
C GLU A 85 -1.37 -11.35 2.64
N LEU A 86 -1.68 -10.69 1.54
CA LEU A 86 -3.03 -10.22 1.27
C LEU A 86 -3.84 -11.16 0.39
N TYR A 87 -3.19 -12.10 -0.28
CA TYR A 87 -3.88 -12.99 -1.19
C TYR A 87 -4.84 -13.91 -0.46
N THR A 88 -6.10 -13.91 -0.88
CA THR A 88 -7.10 -14.87 -0.44
C THR A 88 -7.67 -15.65 -1.63
N GLY A 89 -7.48 -15.15 -2.84
CA GLY A 89 -8.08 -15.74 -4.04
C GLY A 89 -9.49 -15.26 -4.31
N HIS A 90 -10.02 -14.40 -3.46
CA HIS A 90 -11.35 -13.85 -3.63
C HIS A 90 -11.31 -12.44 -4.23
N ILE A 91 -12.41 -12.06 -4.83
CA ILE A 91 -12.56 -10.71 -5.34
C ILE A 91 -12.56 -9.75 -4.14
N GLY A 92 -11.81 -8.69 -4.24
CA GLY A 92 -11.71 -7.71 -3.16
C GLY A 92 -10.39 -7.77 -2.40
N ASP A 93 -9.44 -8.63 -2.81
CA ASP A 93 -8.10 -8.64 -2.21
C ASP A 93 -7.41 -7.29 -2.36
N GLY A 94 -7.74 -6.57 -3.43
CA GLY A 94 -7.25 -5.22 -3.60
C GLY A 94 -6.23 -5.07 -4.72
N LYS A 95 -5.65 -3.89 -4.75
CA LYS A 95 -4.65 -3.52 -5.76
C LYS A 95 -3.53 -2.73 -5.11
N ILE A 96 -2.39 -2.78 -5.76
CA ILE A 96 -1.21 -2.04 -5.32
C ILE A 96 -0.87 -1.06 -6.43
N PHE A 97 -0.78 0.22 -6.07
CA PHE A 97 -0.39 1.27 -7.00
C PHE A 97 1.03 1.71 -6.68
N ILE A 98 1.86 1.80 -7.69
CA ILE A 98 3.27 2.12 -7.54
C ILE A 98 3.58 3.36 -8.36
N SER A 99 4.21 4.34 -7.75
CA SER A 99 4.60 5.56 -8.46
C SER A 99 5.99 6.00 -8.03
N PRO A 100 6.75 6.59 -8.94
CA PRO A 100 8.04 7.16 -8.56
C PRO A 100 7.84 8.39 -7.68
N VAL A 101 8.79 8.62 -6.79
CA VAL A 101 8.79 9.78 -5.91
C VAL A 101 10.02 10.60 -6.21
N SER A 102 9.82 11.87 -6.54
CA SER A 102 10.92 12.75 -6.89
C SER A 102 11.83 13.04 -5.70
N ASN A 103 11.27 13.21 -4.53
CA ASN A 103 12.04 13.46 -3.32
C ASN A 103 11.16 13.24 -2.10
N VAL A 104 11.79 13.07 -0.97
CA VAL A 104 11.13 13.01 0.34
C VAL A 104 11.91 13.93 1.26
N VAL A 105 11.22 14.74 2.03
CA VAL A 105 11.84 15.64 2.99
C VAL A 105 11.24 15.39 4.36
N ARG A 106 12.09 15.12 5.34
CA ARG A 106 11.63 15.02 6.73
C ARG A 106 11.51 16.42 7.31
N ILE A 107 10.33 16.77 7.72
CA ILE A 107 10.06 18.13 8.20
C ILE A 107 10.93 18.47 9.42
N ARG A 108 11.07 17.55 10.35
CA ARG A 108 11.79 17.82 11.60
C ARG A 108 13.27 18.14 11.40
N THR A 109 13.91 17.45 10.45
CA THR A 109 15.38 17.54 10.31
C THR A 109 15.82 18.19 9.00
N GLY A 110 14.93 18.28 8.02
CA GLY A 110 15.29 18.71 6.67
C GLY A 110 16.06 17.67 5.87
N GLU A 111 16.22 16.46 6.39
CA GLU A 111 16.86 15.39 5.63
C GLU A 111 16.05 15.03 4.40
N GLU A 112 16.73 14.71 3.33
CA GLU A 112 16.09 14.44 2.04
C GLU A 112 16.49 13.07 1.48
N GLY A 113 15.72 12.63 0.50
CA GLY A 113 15.98 11.38 -0.19
C GLY A 113 15.87 10.18 0.75
N LYS A 114 16.73 9.19 0.55
CA LYS A 114 16.70 7.99 1.37
C LYS A 114 16.97 8.26 2.85
N ASP A 115 17.69 9.32 3.16
CA ASP A 115 17.97 9.68 4.54
C ASP A 115 16.69 10.11 5.28
N ALA A 116 15.70 10.60 4.55
CA ALA A 116 14.41 10.94 5.12
C ALA A 116 13.54 9.71 5.42
N LEU A 117 13.91 8.54 4.93
CA LEU A 117 13.18 7.29 5.15
C LEU A 117 13.66 6.51 6.36
N THR A 118 14.80 6.87 6.93
CA THR A 118 15.34 6.24 8.13
C THR A 118 14.66 6.84 9.36
N GLU A 119 15.06 6.38 10.55
CA GLU A 119 14.51 6.93 11.78
C GLU A 119 14.93 8.39 12.02
N GLY A 120 15.92 8.84 11.28
CA GLY A 120 16.39 10.21 11.34
C GLY A 120 17.44 10.44 12.41
N LYS A 121 17.98 11.65 12.40
CA LYS A 121 19.01 12.04 13.36
C LYS A 121 18.39 12.36 14.71
N ALA A 122 19.06 11.95 15.75
CA ALA A 122 18.78 12.44 17.10
C ALA A 122 19.25 13.89 17.20
N TYR A 123 18.62 14.66 18.04
CA TYR A 123 19.09 16.02 18.32
C TYR A 123 20.23 15.99 19.32
#